data_2873a04fe6ddfd5b4550dbb2b4e48834
#
_entry.id   2873a04fe6ddfd5b4550dbb2b4e48834
#
_cell.length_a   1.000
_cell.length_b   1.000
_cell.length_c   1.000
_cell.angle_alpha   90.00
_cell.angle_beta   90.00
_cell.angle_gamma   90.00
#
_symmetry.space_group_name_H-M   'P 1'
#
loop_
_entity.id
_entity.type
_entity.pdbx_description
1 polymer ?
#
loop_
_entity_poly.entity_id
_entity_poly.type
_entity_poly.pdbx_seq_one_letter_code
_entity_poly.pdbx_strand_id
1 'polypeptide(L)'
;MKFSWRNLKRPIFTLAPMEGATDTVFRQIIADCAPPDVYFTEFTNVQGLLSKGNKQVSQRLKYSKKEKPIIAQIWGTDSESFYESAKLISKMGFNGIDINMGCPEKSIVKRGSCAGLIRNPNLAKEIIDKTRQGSKNLPISVKTRLGFTNIELLWIEFLLKQNLDALIIHLRTRKEMSKVPAHWEQAKDIVALRDKISPNTILIGNGDVENVNEGLERVKQTGLDGIMIGRGVFHDPYAFSIDKSLHILTVNEKLSLLKKHLDLFEKIWGEEKSFPPLKRYFKIYVNGFEKASALREKLMETTNINEARIVLNKFTRA
;
A
#
# COMPACT_ATOMS: atom_id res chain seq x y z
N MET A 1 -14.30 -8.68 17.83
CA MET A 1 -14.66 -9.48 16.63
C MET A 1 -13.43 -9.69 15.77
N LYS A 2 -13.32 -10.85 15.11
CA LYS A 2 -12.26 -11.13 14.14
C LYS A 2 -12.49 -10.28 12.89
N PHE A 3 -11.44 -9.72 12.32
CA PHE A 3 -11.53 -8.93 11.07
C PHE A 3 -12.06 -9.79 9.92
N SER A 4 -12.94 -9.20 9.13
CA SER A 4 -13.42 -9.75 7.86
C SER A 4 -13.66 -8.62 6.87
N TRP A 5 -13.19 -8.75 5.65
CA TRP A 5 -13.44 -7.80 4.57
C TRP A 5 -14.92 -7.54 4.31
N ARG A 6 -15.76 -8.59 4.48
CA ARG A 6 -17.22 -8.52 4.25
C ARG A 6 -17.97 -7.68 5.28
N ASN A 7 -17.37 -7.48 6.47
CA ASN A 7 -18.00 -6.71 7.55
C ASN A 7 -17.68 -5.21 7.47
N LEU A 8 -16.84 -4.79 6.54
CA LEU A 8 -16.54 -3.39 6.33
C LEU A 8 -17.71 -2.69 5.61
N LYS A 9 -17.98 -1.44 6.02
CA LYS A 9 -18.96 -0.58 5.34
C LYS A 9 -18.44 -0.26 3.94
N ARG A 10 -19.28 -0.43 2.93
CA ARG A 10 -18.95 -0.06 1.53
C ARG A 10 -19.36 1.37 1.23
N PRO A 11 -18.65 2.04 0.34
CA PRO A 11 -17.41 1.57 -0.32
C PRO A 11 -16.21 1.57 0.64
N ILE A 12 -15.32 0.58 0.46
CA ILE A 12 -14.11 0.38 1.27
C ILE A 12 -12.96 1.20 0.68
N PHE A 13 -12.30 2.00 1.49
CA PHE A 13 -11.11 2.76 1.08
C PHE A 13 -9.85 2.21 1.75
N THR A 14 -8.81 1.93 0.96
CA THR A 14 -7.58 1.34 1.47
C THR A 14 -6.34 2.13 1.04
N LEU A 15 -5.33 2.18 1.90
CA LEU A 15 -4.03 2.76 1.55
C LEU A 15 -3.17 1.72 0.84
N ALA A 16 -2.67 2.07 -0.35
CA ALA A 16 -1.83 1.17 -1.13
C ALA A 16 -0.48 0.88 -0.46
N PRO A 17 0.01 -0.37 -0.48
CA PRO A 17 1.39 -0.69 -0.13
C PRO A 17 2.37 -0.12 -1.15
N MET A 18 3.27 0.76 -0.72
CA MET A 18 4.28 1.39 -1.58
C MET A 18 5.66 1.30 -0.91
N GLU A 19 6.55 0.51 -1.51
CA GLU A 19 7.89 0.24 -0.98
C GLU A 19 8.70 1.52 -0.76
N GLY A 20 9.26 1.62 0.43
CA GLY A 20 10.04 2.78 0.87
C GLY A 20 9.19 4.05 1.07
N ALA A 21 7.87 3.98 1.03
CA ALA A 21 7.00 5.14 1.15
C ALA A 21 5.89 5.00 2.19
N THR A 22 5.26 3.84 2.30
CA THR A 22 4.20 3.60 3.27
C THR A 22 4.67 2.75 4.45
N ASP A 23 5.79 3.17 5.06
CA ASP A 23 6.26 2.59 6.32
C ASP A 23 5.34 2.99 7.49
N THR A 24 5.58 2.41 8.67
CA THR A 24 4.73 2.68 9.85
C THR A 24 4.70 4.16 10.25
N VAL A 25 5.76 4.93 9.99
CA VAL A 25 5.78 6.36 10.31
C VAL A 25 4.78 7.10 9.43
N PHE A 26 4.87 6.92 8.12
CA PHE A 26 3.97 7.59 7.18
C PHE A 26 2.51 7.11 7.36
N ARG A 27 2.27 5.80 7.58
CA ARG A 27 0.91 5.29 7.85
C ARG A 27 0.31 5.92 9.11
N GLN A 28 1.11 6.18 10.16
CA GLN A 28 0.63 6.88 11.36
C GLN A 28 0.31 8.35 11.09
N ILE A 29 1.05 9.04 10.23
CA ILE A 29 0.68 10.40 9.78
C ILE A 29 -0.68 10.38 9.09
N ILE A 30 -0.90 9.44 8.16
CA ILE A 30 -2.20 9.29 7.49
C ILE A 30 -3.30 8.94 8.50
N ALA A 31 -3.04 8.06 9.48
CA ALA A 31 -4.00 7.72 10.52
C ALA A 31 -4.41 8.93 11.38
N ASP A 32 -3.52 9.86 11.59
CA ASP A 32 -3.80 11.09 12.37
C ASP A 32 -4.45 12.20 11.51
N CYS A 33 -4.31 12.15 10.18
CA CYS A 33 -4.96 13.09 9.27
C CYS A 33 -6.36 12.61 8.85
N ALA A 34 -6.42 11.46 8.19
CA ALA A 34 -7.64 10.82 7.69
C ALA A 34 -7.37 9.31 7.51
N PRO A 35 -7.81 8.47 8.45
CA PRO A 35 -7.55 7.04 8.37
C PRO A 35 -8.34 6.38 7.23
N PRO A 36 -7.73 5.49 6.42
CA PRO A 36 -8.45 4.58 5.54
C PRO A 36 -9.15 3.48 6.35
N ASP A 37 -10.07 2.74 5.72
CA ASP A 37 -10.71 1.58 6.34
C ASP A 37 -9.73 0.42 6.57
N VAL A 38 -8.70 0.27 5.71
CA VAL A 38 -7.68 -0.79 5.83
C VAL A 38 -6.31 -0.27 5.40
N TYR A 39 -5.32 -0.59 6.21
CA TYR A 39 -3.90 -0.37 5.91
C TYR A 39 -3.23 -1.63 5.37
N PHE A 40 -2.17 -1.42 4.59
CA PHE A 40 -1.24 -2.48 4.18
C PHE A 40 0.18 -2.11 4.63
N THR A 41 0.97 -3.12 5.02
CA THR A 41 2.41 -2.91 5.21
C THR A 41 3.11 -2.70 3.88
N GLU A 42 4.34 -2.20 3.89
CA GLU A 42 5.25 -2.40 2.75
C GLU A 42 5.42 -3.90 2.50
N PHE A 43 5.75 -4.28 1.24
CA PHE A 43 5.77 -5.70 0.89
C PHE A 43 7.07 -6.40 1.32
N THR A 44 6.91 -7.45 2.11
CA THR A 44 7.97 -8.19 2.78
C THR A 44 8.34 -9.44 1.99
N ASN A 45 9.64 -9.62 1.66
CA ASN A 45 10.11 -10.84 1.00
C ASN A 45 10.06 -12.03 1.96
N VAL A 46 9.38 -13.12 1.58
CA VAL A 46 9.16 -14.29 2.44
C VAL A 46 10.46 -15.02 2.79
N GLN A 47 11.36 -15.20 1.82
CA GLN A 47 12.66 -15.86 2.05
C GLN A 47 13.57 -15.00 2.91
N GLY A 48 13.56 -13.66 2.68
CA GLY A 48 14.28 -12.70 3.51
C GLY A 48 13.75 -12.66 4.95
N LEU A 49 12.44 -12.78 5.15
CA LEU A 49 11.82 -12.80 6.48
C LEU A 49 12.25 -14.02 7.32
N LEU A 50 12.48 -15.15 6.67
CA LEU A 50 12.89 -16.40 7.31
C LEU A 50 14.42 -16.55 7.43
N SER A 51 15.19 -15.66 6.82
CA SER A 51 16.65 -15.71 6.84
C SER A 51 17.23 -15.30 8.20
N LYS A 52 18.48 -15.69 8.49
CA LYS A 52 19.21 -15.26 9.69
C LYS A 52 19.39 -13.73 9.77
N GLY A 53 19.41 -13.03 8.63
CA GLY A 53 19.54 -11.57 8.52
C GLY A 53 18.18 -10.83 8.42
N ASN A 54 17.10 -11.36 8.96
CA ASN A 54 15.74 -10.89 8.78
C ASN A 54 15.42 -9.51 9.41
N LYS A 55 16.31 -8.94 10.23
CA LYS A 55 16.05 -7.68 10.96
C LYS A 55 15.61 -6.55 10.05
N GLN A 56 16.28 -6.32 8.91
CA GLN A 56 15.91 -5.25 7.96
C GLN A 56 14.60 -5.57 7.21
N VAL A 57 14.38 -6.84 6.90
CA VAL A 57 13.16 -7.28 6.19
C VAL A 57 11.95 -7.19 7.10
N SER A 58 12.09 -7.62 8.36
CA SER A 58 11.00 -7.58 9.37
C SER A 58 10.59 -6.16 9.78
N GLN A 59 11.46 -5.15 9.59
CA GLN A 59 11.10 -3.73 9.81
C GLN A 59 9.87 -3.30 8.99
N ARG A 60 9.64 -3.89 7.81
CA ARG A 60 8.45 -3.63 6.98
C ARG A 60 7.15 -4.07 7.64
N LEU A 61 7.21 -5.04 8.56
CA LEU A 61 6.07 -5.53 9.32
C LEU A 61 5.82 -4.74 10.61
N LYS A 62 6.63 -3.73 10.95
CA LYS A 62 6.41 -2.87 12.12
C LYS A 62 5.14 -2.04 11.92
N TYR A 63 4.26 -2.02 12.94
CA TYR A 63 3.03 -1.22 12.95
C TYR A 63 2.62 -0.83 14.36
N SER A 64 1.71 0.15 14.47
CA SER A 64 1.09 0.58 15.73
C SER A 64 -0.40 0.24 15.76
N LYS A 65 -1.03 0.34 16.93
CA LYS A 65 -2.49 0.14 17.07
C LYS A 65 -3.32 1.12 16.24
N LYS A 66 -2.80 2.32 15.95
CA LYS A 66 -3.47 3.34 15.13
C LYS A 66 -3.69 2.91 13.68
N GLU A 67 -2.89 1.97 13.20
CA GLU A 67 -2.91 1.49 11.81
C GLU A 67 -3.85 0.29 11.62
N LYS A 68 -4.67 -0.07 12.62
CA LYS A 68 -5.60 -1.19 12.50
C LYS A 68 -6.93 -0.75 11.92
N PRO A 69 -7.55 -1.59 11.05
CA PRO A 69 -7.07 -2.91 10.61
C PRO A 69 -5.91 -2.81 9.62
N ILE A 70 -4.90 -3.67 9.79
CA ILE A 70 -3.69 -3.71 8.95
C ILE A 70 -3.43 -5.12 8.39
N ILE A 71 -3.14 -5.19 7.10
CA ILE A 71 -2.84 -6.39 6.35
C ILE A 71 -1.34 -6.45 6.07
N ALA A 72 -0.70 -7.59 6.38
CA ALA A 72 0.70 -7.82 6.04
C ALA A 72 0.83 -8.22 4.57
N GLN A 73 1.52 -7.40 3.75
CA GLN A 73 1.76 -7.78 2.36
C GLN A 73 3.10 -8.51 2.22
N ILE A 74 3.08 -9.68 1.57
CA ILE A 74 4.25 -10.54 1.34
C ILE A 74 4.45 -10.86 -0.13
N TRP A 75 5.71 -11.19 -0.50
CA TRP A 75 6.07 -11.54 -1.87
C TRP A 75 7.24 -12.53 -1.95
N GLY A 76 7.33 -13.29 -3.02
CA GLY A 76 8.39 -14.28 -3.26
C GLY A 76 8.03 -15.21 -4.39
N THR A 77 8.71 -16.38 -4.45
CA THR A 77 8.45 -17.48 -5.39
C THR A 77 8.45 -18.85 -4.72
N ASP A 78 8.97 -18.96 -3.51
CA ASP A 78 9.06 -20.22 -2.79
C ASP A 78 7.83 -20.44 -1.91
N SER A 79 6.97 -21.38 -2.29
CA SER A 79 5.68 -21.62 -1.67
C SER A 79 5.80 -22.05 -0.19
N GLU A 80 6.84 -22.79 0.18
CA GLU A 80 7.06 -23.19 1.57
C GLU A 80 7.44 -22.00 2.45
N SER A 81 8.24 -21.08 1.92
CA SER A 81 8.52 -19.80 2.60
C SER A 81 7.25 -18.96 2.81
N PHE A 82 6.27 -19.04 1.90
CA PHE A 82 4.96 -18.41 2.12
C PHE A 82 4.20 -19.06 3.29
N TYR A 83 4.20 -20.39 3.40
CA TYR A 83 3.60 -21.10 4.52
C TYR A 83 4.20 -20.67 5.86
N GLU A 84 5.52 -20.73 6.01
CA GLU A 84 6.19 -20.37 7.25
C GLU A 84 6.06 -18.87 7.58
N SER A 85 6.14 -18.00 6.56
CA SER A 85 5.91 -16.55 6.74
C SER A 85 4.48 -16.26 7.21
N ALA A 86 3.47 -16.91 6.61
CA ALA A 86 2.07 -16.76 7.03
C ALA A 86 1.85 -17.22 8.47
N LYS A 87 2.48 -18.33 8.87
CA LYS A 87 2.47 -18.84 10.24
C LYS A 87 3.12 -17.88 11.25
N LEU A 88 4.21 -17.22 10.85
CA LEU A 88 4.84 -16.19 11.66
C LEU A 88 3.92 -14.96 11.80
N ILE A 89 3.41 -14.44 10.67
CA ILE A 89 2.53 -13.27 10.61
C ILE A 89 1.25 -13.47 11.42
N SER A 90 0.70 -14.70 11.43
CA SER A 90 -0.51 -15.01 12.21
C SER A 90 -0.34 -14.84 13.72
N LYS A 91 0.92 -14.88 14.22
CA LYS A 91 1.26 -14.64 15.63
C LYS A 91 1.54 -13.17 15.95
N MET A 92 1.72 -12.33 14.93
CA MET A 92 2.10 -10.91 15.10
C MET A 92 0.90 -9.97 15.24
N GLY A 93 -0.35 -10.48 15.17
CA GLY A 93 -1.56 -9.71 15.41
C GLY A 93 -2.02 -8.86 14.23
N PHE A 94 -1.63 -9.21 13.00
CA PHE A 94 -2.19 -8.66 11.76
C PHE A 94 -3.65 -9.07 11.56
N ASN A 95 -4.36 -8.30 10.76
CA ASN A 95 -5.78 -8.53 10.45
C ASN A 95 -5.98 -9.42 9.23
N GLY A 96 -4.93 -9.63 8.42
CA GLY A 96 -4.93 -10.49 7.24
C GLY A 96 -3.56 -10.56 6.59
N ILE A 97 -3.45 -11.33 5.52
CA ILE A 97 -2.25 -11.45 4.69
C ILE A 97 -2.63 -11.15 3.26
N ASP A 98 -1.81 -10.33 2.59
CA ASP A 98 -1.93 -10.01 1.18
C ASP A 98 -0.73 -10.53 0.40
N ILE A 99 -0.97 -11.10 -0.77
CA ILE A 99 0.07 -11.60 -1.65
C ILE A 99 0.28 -10.60 -2.79
N ASN A 100 1.50 -10.06 -2.90
CA ASN A 100 1.84 -9.15 -3.98
C ASN A 100 2.07 -9.91 -5.29
N MET A 101 1.12 -9.79 -6.22
CA MET A 101 1.20 -10.30 -7.60
C MET A 101 1.17 -9.15 -8.62
N GLY A 102 1.54 -7.93 -8.21
CA GLY A 102 1.39 -6.73 -9.03
C GLY A 102 2.62 -5.84 -9.19
N CYS A 103 3.67 -5.97 -8.35
CA CYS A 103 4.87 -5.14 -8.48
C CYS A 103 5.55 -5.38 -9.84
N PRO A 104 5.76 -4.31 -10.67
CA PRO A 104 6.28 -4.43 -12.01
C PRO A 104 7.81 -4.36 -12.09
N GLU A 105 8.52 -4.25 -10.96
CA GLU A 105 9.95 -4.06 -10.89
C GLU A 105 10.71 -5.16 -11.66
N LYS A 106 11.55 -4.73 -12.62
CA LYS A 106 12.19 -5.65 -13.58
C LYS A 106 13.00 -6.76 -12.92
N SER A 107 13.79 -6.44 -11.90
CA SER A 107 14.65 -7.39 -11.20
C SER A 107 13.84 -8.46 -10.45
N ILE A 108 12.71 -8.09 -9.87
CA ILE A 108 11.78 -8.95 -9.14
C ILE A 108 11.02 -9.85 -10.12
N VAL A 109 10.48 -9.26 -11.19
CA VAL A 109 9.72 -9.96 -12.22
C VAL A 109 10.58 -10.98 -12.97
N LYS A 110 11.87 -10.66 -13.24
CA LYS A 110 12.82 -11.60 -13.88
C LYS A 110 13.01 -12.88 -13.04
N ARG A 111 12.86 -12.79 -11.73
CA ARG A 111 12.91 -13.96 -10.81
C ARG A 111 11.58 -14.72 -10.71
N GLY A 112 10.55 -14.34 -11.48
CA GLY A 112 9.22 -14.96 -11.45
C GLY A 112 8.31 -14.45 -10.34
N SER A 113 8.76 -13.47 -9.52
CA SER A 113 7.99 -12.96 -8.39
C SER A 113 7.01 -11.84 -8.78
N CYS A 114 6.09 -11.53 -7.88
CA CYS A 114 5.12 -10.42 -8.02
C CYS A 114 4.36 -10.50 -9.35
N ALA A 115 4.42 -9.48 -10.21
CA ALA A 115 3.77 -9.52 -11.53
C ALA A 115 4.30 -10.65 -12.45
N GLY A 116 5.45 -11.26 -12.13
CA GLY A 116 5.95 -12.45 -12.82
C GLY A 116 5.04 -13.66 -12.66
N LEU A 117 4.30 -13.77 -11.56
CA LEU A 117 3.35 -14.85 -11.28
C LEU A 117 2.16 -14.86 -12.26
N ILE A 118 1.85 -13.75 -12.92
CA ILE A 118 0.80 -13.68 -13.96
C ILE A 118 1.07 -14.71 -15.07
N ARG A 119 2.35 -14.98 -15.36
CA ARG A 119 2.78 -15.95 -16.37
C ARG A 119 2.94 -17.38 -15.84
N ASN A 120 2.70 -17.59 -14.53
CA ASN A 120 2.78 -18.90 -13.89
C ASN A 120 1.61 -19.11 -12.91
N PRO A 121 0.38 -19.31 -13.42
CA PRO A 121 -0.81 -19.51 -12.59
C PRO A 121 -0.69 -20.70 -11.63
N ASN A 122 0.01 -21.77 -12.02
CA ASN A 122 0.22 -22.93 -11.16
C ASN A 122 0.99 -22.58 -9.90
N LEU A 123 2.11 -21.85 -10.02
CA LEU A 123 2.86 -21.36 -8.88
C LEU A 123 2.06 -20.35 -8.07
N ALA A 124 1.29 -19.46 -8.72
CA ALA A 124 0.42 -18.51 -8.03
C ALA A 124 -0.62 -19.24 -7.16
N LYS A 125 -1.25 -20.31 -7.67
CA LYS A 125 -2.17 -21.16 -6.90
C LYS A 125 -1.47 -21.80 -5.70
N GLU A 126 -0.32 -22.42 -5.92
CA GLU A 126 0.45 -23.09 -4.87
C GLU A 126 0.80 -22.10 -3.73
N ILE A 127 1.26 -20.89 -4.09
CA ILE A 127 1.55 -19.80 -3.13
C ILE A 127 0.30 -19.42 -2.32
N ILE A 128 -0.85 -19.25 -2.98
CA ILE A 128 -2.11 -18.91 -2.31
C ILE A 128 -2.50 -20.03 -1.33
N ASP A 129 -2.45 -21.29 -1.76
CA ASP A 129 -2.81 -22.43 -0.93
C ASP A 129 -1.89 -22.60 0.28
N LYS A 130 -0.57 -22.47 0.10
CA LYS A 130 0.43 -22.51 1.17
C LYS A 130 0.28 -21.34 2.15
N THR A 131 0.01 -20.13 1.64
CA THR A 131 -0.28 -18.97 2.51
C THR A 131 -1.52 -19.22 3.37
N ARG A 132 -2.60 -19.76 2.76
CA ARG A 132 -3.83 -20.10 3.48
C ARG A 132 -3.60 -21.14 4.56
N GLN A 133 -2.86 -22.20 4.28
CA GLN A 133 -2.50 -23.26 5.25
C GLN A 133 -1.73 -22.68 6.45
N GLY A 134 -0.77 -21.77 6.21
CA GLY A 134 0.02 -21.14 7.28
C GLY A 134 -0.72 -20.06 8.08
N SER A 135 -1.75 -19.44 7.51
CA SER A 135 -2.37 -18.20 8.02
C SER A 135 -3.23 -18.38 9.29
N LYS A 136 -3.52 -19.60 9.74
CA LYS A 136 -4.41 -19.88 10.89
C LYS A 136 -5.75 -19.14 10.83
N ASN A 137 -6.39 -19.12 9.66
CA ASN A 137 -7.66 -18.45 9.38
C ASN A 137 -7.60 -16.91 9.37
N LEU A 138 -6.46 -16.28 9.13
CA LEU A 138 -6.44 -14.90 8.70
C LEU A 138 -7.00 -14.79 7.27
N PRO A 139 -7.79 -13.75 6.94
CA PRO A 139 -8.22 -13.48 5.58
C PRO A 139 -7.04 -13.34 4.62
N ILE A 140 -7.19 -13.90 3.42
CA ILE A 140 -6.17 -13.84 2.36
C ILE A 140 -6.68 -12.96 1.22
N SER A 141 -5.88 -11.96 0.89
CA SER A 141 -6.08 -11.14 -0.31
C SER A 141 -4.92 -11.25 -1.29
N VAL A 142 -5.16 -10.85 -2.53
CA VAL A 142 -4.13 -10.73 -3.56
C VAL A 142 -4.20 -9.33 -4.16
N LYS A 143 -3.04 -8.67 -4.28
CA LYS A 143 -2.92 -7.44 -5.07
C LYS A 143 -2.22 -7.72 -6.37
N THR A 144 -2.91 -7.49 -7.49
CA THR A 144 -2.46 -7.83 -8.85
C THR A 144 -2.61 -6.69 -9.85
N ARG A 145 -2.39 -7.00 -11.12
CA ARG A 145 -2.60 -6.16 -12.31
C ARG A 145 -3.51 -6.86 -13.31
N LEU A 146 -4.00 -6.13 -14.32
CA LEU A 146 -4.89 -6.64 -15.37
C LEU A 146 -4.25 -7.75 -16.24
N GLY A 147 -2.95 -7.85 -16.26
CA GLY A 147 -2.21 -8.81 -17.06
C GLY A 147 -0.73 -8.47 -17.13
N PHE A 148 0.04 -9.27 -17.86
CA PHE A 148 1.49 -9.08 -17.97
C PHE A 148 1.87 -8.08 -19.07
N THR A 149 1.57 -8.42 -20.32
CA THR A 149 1.84 -7.57 -21.50
C THR A 149 0.57 -6.91 -22.00
N ASN A 150 -0.50 -7.66 -22.05
CA ASN A 150 -1.84 -7.27 -22.48
C ASN A 150 -2.81 -7.39 -21.29
N ILE A 151 -4.04 -6.89 -21.46
CA ILE A 151 -5.14 -7.14 -20.52
C ILE A 151 -5.55 -8.61 -20.66
N GLU A 152 -5.57 -9.34 -19.57
CA GLU A 152 -5.76 -10.79 -19.49
C GLU A 152 -6.87 -11.10 -18.48
N LEU A 153 -8.14 -11.00 -18.89
CA LEU A 153 -9.27 -11.30 -18.01
C LEU A 153 -9.27 -12.75 -17.50
N LEU A 154 -8.68 -13.69 -18.25
CA LEU A 154 -8.47 -15.06 -17.80
C LEU A 154 -7.59 -15.17 -16.55
N TRP A 155 -6.64 -14.23 -16.37
CA TRP A 155 -5.86 -14.14 -15.14
C TRP A 155 -6.74 -13.72 -13.95
N ILE A 156 -7.63 -12.75 -14.15
CA ILE A 156 -8.57 -12.31 -13.12
C ILE A 156 -9.56 -13.42 -12.78
N GLU A 157 -10.09 -14.09 -13.79
CA GLU A 157 -10.95 -15.27 -13.62
C GLU A 157 -10.26 -16.37 -12.82
N PHE A 158 -9.00 -16.67 -13.15
CA PHE A 158 -8.19 -17.64 -12.41
C PHE A 158 -8.08 -17.25 -10.92
N LEU A 159 -7.78 -16.00 -10.60
CA LEU A 159 -7.67 -15.54 -9.21
C LEU A 159 -9.00 -15.60 -8.47
N LEU A 160 -10.11 -15.25 -9.10
CA LEU A 160 -11.46 -15.35 -8.50
C LEU A 160 -11.82 -16.80 -8.12
N LYS A 161 -11.32 -17.80 -8.86
CA LYS A 161 -11.50 -19.22 -8.53
C LYS A 161 -10.68 -19.70 -7.32
N GLN A 162 -9.80 -18.84 -6.73
CA GLN A 162 -8.96 -19.23 -5.60
C GLN A 162 -9.57 -18.96 -4.21
N ASN A 163 -10.87 -18.61 -4.12
CA ASN A 163 -11.57 -18.32 -2.85
C ASN A 163 -10.85 -17.26 -2.01
N LEU A 164 -10.47 -16.15 -2.61
CA LEU A 164 -9.85 -15.02 -1.93
C LEU A 164 -10.90 -14.23 -1.14
N ASP A 165 -10.52 -13.70 0.03
CA ASP A 165 -11.37 -12.79 0.79
C ASP A 165 -11.47 -11.41 0.12
N ALA A 166 -10.38 -10.94 -0.49
CA ALA A 166 -10.38 -9.74 -1.34
C ALA A 166 -9.41 -9.88 -2.52
N LEU A 167 -9.72 -9.22 -3.63
CA LEU A 167 -8.86 -9.08 -4.80
C LEU A 167 -8.71 -7.60 -5.13
N ILE A 168 -7.48 -7.11 -5.05
CA ILE A 168 -7.13 -5.71 -5.35
C ILE A 168 -6.48 -5.66 -6.72
N ILE A 169 -7.03 -4.89 -7.65
CA ILE A 169 -6.57 -4.87 -9.03
C ILE A 169 -6.07 -3.48 -9.40
N HIS A 170 -4.77 -3.35 -9.66
CA HIS A 170 -4.25 -2.17 -10.33
C HIS A 170 -4.65 -2.25 -11.80
N LEU A 171 -5.51 -1.33 -12.24
CA LEU A 171 -6.15 -1.33 -13.56
C LEU A 171 -5.18 -0.94 -14.69
N ARG A 172 -4.02 -1.58 -14.72
CA ARG A 172 -2.97 -1.52 -15.75
C ARG A 172 -2.31 -2.88 -15.88
N THR A 173 -1.70 -3.15 -17.02
CA THR A 173 -0.80 -4.30 -17.18
C THR A 173 0.56 -4.05 -16.51
N ARG A 174 1.37 -5.11 -16.37
CA ARG A 174 2.75 -4.99 -15.90
C ARG A 174 3.60 -4.15 -16.86
N LYS A 175 3.42 -4.33 -18.19
CA LYS A 175 4.19 -3.62 -19.22
C LYS A 175 3.96 -2.11 -19.18
N GLU A 176 2.74 -1.69 -18.95
CA GLU A 176 2.35 -0.28 -18.86
C GLU A 176 2.91 0.42 -17.62
N MET A 177 3.14 -0.32 -16.54
CA MET A 177 3.60 0.24 -15.25
C MET A 177 2.63 1.32 -14.72
N SER A 178 2.97 2.61 -14.89
CA SER A 178 2.13 3.79 -14.59
C SER A 178 2.26 4.85 -15.69
N LYS A 179 2.53 4.43 -16.95
CA LYS A 179 2.84 5.33 -18.06
C LYS A 179 1.61 5.69 -18.91
N VAL A 180 0.51 4.99 -18.73
CA VAL A 180 -0.77 5.22 -19.41
C VAL A 180 -1.86 5.43 -18.35
N PRO A 181 -3.03 6.00 -18.68
CA PRO A 181 -4.16 6.03 -17.76
C PRO A 181 -4.59 4.64 -17.31
N ALA A 182 -5.15 4.52 -16.10
CA ALA A 182 -5.72 3.26 -15.62
C ALA A 182 -6.98 2.90 -16.41
N HIS A 183 -7.11 1.63 -16.79
CA HIS A 183 -8.21 1.09 -17.60
C HIS A 183 -9.48 0.83 -16.77
N TRP A 184 -10.11 1.92 -16.30
CA TRP A 184 -11.31 1.85 -15.48
C TRP A 184 -12.51 1.25 -16.22
N GLU A 185 -12.52 1.29 -17.55
CA GLU A 185 -13.54 0.64 -18.40
C GLU A 185 -13.60 -0.88 -18.20
N GLN A 186 -12.50 -1.51 -17.78
CA GLN A 186 -12.44 -2.95 -17.52
C GLN A 186 -13.13 -3.36 -16.20
N ALA A 187 -13.38 -2.40 -15.32
CA ALA A 187 -13.86 -2.71 -13.97
C ALA A 187 -15.25 -3.35 -13.97
N LYS A 188 -16.15 -2.94 -14.86
CA LYS A 188 -17.50 -3.54 -14.96
C LYS A 188 -17.45 -5.01 -15.36
N ASP A 189 -16.62 -5.37 -16.31
CA ASP A 189 -16.46 -6.77 -16.76
C ASP A 189 -15.89 -7.63 -15.63
N ILE A 190 -14.95 -7.07 -14.86
CA ILE A 190 -14.37 -7.74 -13.70
C ILE A 190 -15.42 -7.95 -12.59
N VAL A 191 -16.28 -6.98 -12.34
CA VAL A 191 -17.39 -7.10 -11.38
C VAL A 191 -18.34 -8.20 -11.83
N ALA A 192 -18.73 -8.22 -13.11
CA ALA A 192 -19.60 -9.27 -13.67
C ALA A 192 -18.96 -10.68 -13.55
N LEU A 193 -17.65 -10.80 -13.79
CA LEU A 193 -16.91 -12.04 -13.58
C LEU A 193 -16.94 -12.48 -12.10
N ARG A 194 -16.69 -11.56 -11.16
CA ARG A 194 -16.73 -11.82 -9.72
C ARG A 194 -18.11 -12.33 -9.31
N ASP A 195 -19.17 -11.66 -9.72
CA ASP A 195 -20.55 -11.99 -9.34
C ASP A 195 -20.94 -13.40 -9.79
N LYS A 196 -20.43 -13.81 -10.96
CA LYS A 196 -20.62 -15.16 -11.49
C LYS A 196 -19.79 -16.24 -10.80
N ILE A 197 -18.52 -15.93 -10.45
CA ILE A 197 -17.54 -16.95 -10.03
C ILE A 197 -17.38 -17.00 -8.51
N SER A 198 -17.29 -15.85 -7.86
CA SER A 198 -16.99 -15.73 -6.43
C SER A 198 -17.67 -14.49 -5.84
N PRO A 199 -19.01 -14.48 -5.72
CA PRO A 199 -19.79 -13.30 -5.31
C PRO A 199 -19.42 -12.77 -3.92
N ASN A 200 -18.71 -13.56 -3.15
CA ASN A 200 -18.25 -13.22 -1.81
C ASN A 200 -16.86 -12.56 -1.75
N THR A 201 -16.09 -12.57 -2.84
CA THR A 201 -14.78 -11.91 -2.91
C THR A 201 -14.96 -10.40 -3.02
N ILE A 202 -14.34 -9.65 -2.12
CA ILE A 202 -14.35 -8.17 -2.17
C ILE A 202 -13.43 -7.70 -3.29
N LEU A 203 -13.97 -6.88 -4.20
CA LEU A 203 -13.20 -6.29 -5.31
C LEU A 203 -12.83 -4.84 -5.01
N ILE A 204 -11.53 -4.54 -5.07
CA ILE A 204 -11.00 -3.19 -4.85
C ILE A 204 -10.23 -2.75 -6.09
N GLY A 205 -10.64 -1.63 -6.69
CA GLY A 205 -9.95 -0.99 -7.80
C GLY A 205 -8.79 -0.11 -7.34
N ASN A 206 -7.75 -0.04 -8.15
CA ASN A 206 -6.59 0.80 -7.90
C ASN A 206 -6.05 1.41 -9.20
N GLY A 207 -5.62 2.65 -9.16
CA GLY A 207 -4.99 3.37 -10.28
C GLY A 207 -5.56 4.76 -10.48
N ASP A 208 -4.70 5.79 -10.42
CA ASP A 208 -5.02 7.20 -10.69
C ASP A 208 -6.21 7.76 -9.92
N VAL A 209 -6.39 7.37 -8.68
CA VAL A 209 -7.38 7.96 -7.77
C VAL A 209 -6.62 8.77 -6.72
N GLU A 210 -6.93 10.05 -6.66
CA GLU A 210 -6.25 11.01 -5.78
C GLU A 210 -6.86 11.07 -4.38
N ASN A 211 -8.19 10.93 -4.26
CA ASN A 211 -8.90 11.08 -2.99
C ASN A 211 -10.19 10.26 -2.95
N VAL A 212 -10.84 10.30 -1.78
CA VAL A 212 -12.09 9.57 -1.51
C VAL A 212 -13.25 10.03 -2.41
N ASN A 213 -13.34 11.32 -2.75
CA ASN A 213 -14.43 11.84 -3.58
C ASN A 213 -14.36 11.28 -4.99
N GLU A 214 -13.17 11.27 -5.61
CA GLU A 214 -12.95 10.61 -6.89
C GLU A 214 -13.21 9.10 -6.79
N GLY A 215 -12.79 8.49 -5.69
CA GLY A 215 -13.04 7.07 -5.42
C GLY A 215 -14.52 6.72 -5.34
N LEU A 216 -15.35 7.56 -4.73
CA LEU A 216 -16.82 7.39 -4.68
C LEU A 216 -17.44 7.40 -6.08
N GLU A 217 -17.01 8.32 -6.94
CA GLU A 217 -17.47 8.37 -8.33
C GLU A 217 -17.04 7.11 -9.10
N ARG A 218 -15.80 6.63 -8.91
CA ARG A 218 -15.35 5.37 -9.53
C ARG A 218 -16.18 4.17 -9.08
N VAL A 219 -16.47 4.03 -7.80
CA VAL A 219 -17.35 2.95 -7.28
C VAL A 219 -18.73 3.02 -7.90
N LYS A 220 -19.36 4.21 -7.93
CA LYS A 220 -20.67 4.42 -8.54
C LYS A 220 -20.69 4.02 -10.02
N GLN A 221 -19.63 4.33 -10.76
CA GLN A 221 -19.52 4.02 -12.19
C GLN A 221 -19.27 2.53 -12.47
N THR A 222 -18.60 1.82 -11.57
CA THR A 222 -18.05 0.48 -11.85
C THR A 222 -18.73 -0.65 -11.10
N GLY A 223 -19.32 -0.38 -9.94
CA GLY A 223 -19.87 -1.40 -9.04
C GLY A 223 -18.82 -2.16 -8.21
N LEU A 224 -17.59 -1.68 -8.15
CA LEU A 224 -16.56 -2.22 -7.25
C LEU A 224 -16.96 -2.03 -5.78
N ASP A 225 -16.48 -2.90 -4.90
CA ASP A 225 -16.74 -2.82 -3.46
C ASP A 225 -15.91 -1.72 -2.77
N GLY A 226 -14.84 -1.26 -3.40
CA GLY A 226 -13.98 -0.22 -2.84
C GLY A 226 -12.84 0.20 -3.75
N ILE A 227 -12.03 1.12 -3.24
CA ILE A 227 -10.92 1.77 -3.95
C ILE A 227 -9.67 1.74 -3.08
N MET A 228 -8.54 1.47 -3.72
CA MET A 228 -7.22 1.63 -3.11
C MET A 228 -6.55 2.90 -3.62
N ILE A 229 -6.25 3.84 -2.71
CA ILE A 229 -5.54 5.08 -3.04
C ILE A 229 -4.04 4.86 -2.82
N GLY A 230 -3.25 5.24 -3.82
CA GLY A 230 -1.78 5.18 -3.78
C GLY A 230 -1.16 6.56 -3.65
N ARG A 231 -0.67 7.11 -4.75
CA ARG A 231 0.08 8.37 -4.80
C ARG A 231 -0.70 9.60 -4.32
N GLY A 232 -2.04 9.56 -4.35
CA GLY A 232 -2.88 10.66 -3.89
C GLY A 232 -2.52 11.13 -2.47
N VAL A 233 -2.17 10.21 -1.55
CA VAL A 233 -1.76 10.58 -0.19
C VAL A 233 -0.45 11.38 -0.10
N PHE A 234 0.33 11.43 -1.18
CA PHE A 234 1.54 12.28 -1.26
C PHE A 234 1.21 13.70 -1.69
N HIS A 235 0.06 13.90 -2.33
CA HIS A 235 -0.45 15.21 -2.70
C HIS A 235 -1.29 15.79 -1.54
N ASP A 236 -2.08 14.94 -0.89
CA ASP A 236 -2.92 15.30 0.23
C ASP A 236 -2.97 14.21 1.31
N PRO A 237 -2.40 14.41 2.51
CA PRO A 237 -2.52 13.49 3.65
C PRO A 237 -3.96 13.25 4.12
N TYR A 238 -4.91 14.11 3.74
CA TYR A 238 -6.34 13.98 4.03
C TYR A 238 -7.14 13.30 2.92
N ALA A 239 -6.48 12.63 1.96
CA ALA A 239 -7.08 11.98 0.81
C ALA A 239 -8.23 11.01 1.15
N PHE A 240 -8.30 10.49 2.39
CA PHE A 240 -9.39 9.62 2.86
C PHE A 240 -10.52 10.35 3.58
N SER A 241 -10.48 11.68 3.71
CA SER A 241 -11.57 12.47 4.31
C SER A 241 -12.47 13.06 3.23
N ILE A 242 -13.77 12.81 3.33
CA ILE A 242 -14.78 13.42 2.42
C ILE A 242 -14.76 14.95 2.58
N ASP A 243 -14.72 15.43 3.81
CA ASP A 243 -14.85 16.87 4.10
C ASP A 243 -13.54 17.63 3.90
N LYS A 244 -12.40 16.97 4.20
CA LYS A 244 -11.08 17.62 4.21
C LYS A 244 -10.24 17.36 2.95
N SER A 245 -10.62 16.41 2.11
CA SER A 245 -9.89 16.13 0.86
C SER A 245 -9.95 17.26 -0.19
N LEU A 246 -10.74 18.30 0.08
CA LEU A 246 -10.80 19.56 -0.69
C LEU A 246 -10.14 20.72 0.07
N HIS A 247 -9.63 20.49 1.29
CA HIS A 247 -8.98 21.52 2.11
C HIS A 247 -7.54 21.75 1.61
N ILE A 248 -7.26 22.98 1.20
CA ILE A 248 -5.89 23.39 0.87
C ILE A 248 -5.14 23.65 2.17
N LEU A 249 -4.22 22.74 2.52
CA LEU A 249 -3.38 22.88 3.70
C LEU A 249 -2.59 24.20 3.66
N THR A 250 -2.68 24.96 4.74
CA THR A 250 -1.83 26.12 4.95
C THR A 250 -0.35 25.74 5.10
N VAL A 251 0.54 26.68 4.92
CA VAL A 251 1.99 26.46 5.10
C VAL A 251 2.28 25.92 6.51
N ASN A 252 1.65 26.48 7.53
CA ASN A 252 1.86 26.06 8.92
C ASN A 252 1.39 24.62 9.17
N GLU A 253 0.26 24.20 8.60
CA GLU A 253 -0.22 22.82 8.69
C GLU A 253 0.75 21.85 8.02
N LYS A 254 1.21 22.15 6.80
CA LYS A 254 2.22 21.36 6.09
C LYS A 254 3.51 21.18 6.87
N LEU A 255 4.06 22.28 7.39
CA LEU A 255 5.31 22.26 8.18
C LEU A 255 5.11 21.55 9.53
N SER A 256 3.93 21.66 10.14
CA SER A 256 3.57 20.93 11.36
C SER A 256 3.55 19.41 11.12
N LEU A 257 2.97 18.96 9.98
CA LEU A 257 3.00 17.55 9.59
C LEU A 257 4.43 17.06 9.35
N LEU A 258 5.29 17.87 8.72
CA LEU A 258 6.69 17.51 8.55
C LEU A 258 7.42 17.37 9.90
N LYS A 259 7.25 18.32 10.82
CA LYS A 259 7.82 18.24 12.19
C LYS A 259 7.36 16.95 12.89
N LYS A 260 6.06 16.66 12.83
CA LYS A 260 5.49 15.44 13.39
C LYS A 260 6.08 14.18 12.75
N HIS A 261 6.34 14.18 11.43
CA HIS A 261 6.97 13.06 10.73
C HIS A 261 8.41 12.84 11.24
N LEU A 262 9.20 13.91 11.39
CA LEU A 262 10.55 13.85 11.96
C LEU A 262 10.54 13.25 13.37
N ASP A 263 9.63 13.73 14.24
CA ASP A 263 9.52 13.26 15.62
C ASP A 263 9.09 11.79 15.72
N LEU A 264 8.13 11.36 14.89
CA LEU A 264 7.72 9.98 14.82
C LEU A 264 8.84 9.08 14.26
N PHE A 265 9.57 9.55 13.25
CA PHE A 265 10.67 8.80 12.68
C PHE A 265 11.76 8.54 13.73
N GLU A 266 12.18 9.56 14.46
CA GLU A 266 13.15 9.45 15.54
C GLU A 266 12.66 8.52 16.65
N LYS A 267 11.41 8.70 17.11
CA LYS A 267 10.79 7.87 18.13
C LYS A 267 10.70 6.40 17.77
N ILE A 268 10.36 6.08 16.52
CA ILE A 268 10.07 4.71 16.06
C ILE A 268 11.33 4.00 15.61
N TRP A 269 12.22 4.71 14.92
CA TRP A 269 13.39 4.12 14.28
C TRP A 269 14.70 4.43 15.02
N GLY A 270 14.84 5.62 15.62
CA GLY A 270 16.08 6.03 16.26
C GLY A 270 17.28 5.79 15.34
N GLU A 271 18.22 4.98 15.80
CA GLU A 271 19.39 4.56 15.03
C GLU A 271 19.13 3.34 14.10
N GLU A 272 17.95 2.69 14.19
CA GLU A 272 17.64 1.50 13.38
C GLU A 272 17.50 1.82 11.88
N LYS A 273 17.12 3.05 11.52
CA LYS A 273 17.07 3.53 10.14
C LYS A 273 17.90 4.79 9.97
N SER A 274 18.69 4.83 8.92
CA SER A 274 19.45 6.03 8.55
C SER A 274 18.51 7.16 8.08
N PHE A 275 18.96 8.40 8.22
CA PHE A 275 18.22 9.61 7.88
C PHE A 275 17.93 9.81 6.37
N PRO A 276 18.83 9.49 5.41
CA PRO A 276 18.64 9.82 4.00
C PRO A 276 17.31 9.35 3.39
N PRO A 277 16.77 8.15 3.68
CA PRO A 277 15.46 7.73 3.18
C PRO A 277 14.30 8.65 3.59
N LEU A 278 14.41 9.36 4.73
CA LEU A 278 13.40 10.29 5.22
C LEU A 278 13.25 11.52 4.30
N LYS A 279 14.31 11.96 3.64
CA LYS A 279 14.32 13.14 2.76
C LYS A 279 13.28 13.06 1.62
N ARG A 280 12.90 11.86 1.19
CA ARG A 280 11.85 11.67 0.16
C ARG A 280 10.51 12.28 0.54
N TYR A 281 10.23 12.36 1.83
CA TYR A 281 8.98 12.91 2.35
C TYR A 281 8.97 14.45 2.39
N PHE A 282 10.12 15.12 2.31
CA PHE A 282 10.16 16.59 2.36
C PHE A 282 9.31 17.23 1.27
N LYS A 283 9.33 16.66 0.05
CA LYS A 283 8.52 17.18 -1.05
C LYS A 283 7.00 16.99 -0.87
N ILE A 284 6.58 16.08 0.02
CA ILE A 284 5.16 15.84 0.33
C ILE A 284 4.60 17.01 1.13
N TYR A 285 5.38 17.55 2.05
CA TYR A 285 4.96 18.63 2.95
C TYR A 285 5.40 20.01 2.48
N VAL A 286 6.55 20.10 1.84
CA VAL A 286 7.15 21.39 1.44
C VAL A 286 6.89 21.61 -0.06
N ASN A 287 5.66 22.01 -0.39
CA ASN A 287 5.23 22.31 -1.76
C ASN A 287 4.08 23.31 -1.80
N GLY A 288 3.87 23.96 -2.97
CA GLY A 288 2.69 24.77 -3.23
C GLY A 288 2.60 26.08 -2.40
N PHE A 289 3.73 26.61 -1.90
CA PHE A 289 3.78 27.90 -1.22
C PHE A 289 5.06 28.66 -1.60
N GLU A 290 5.07 29.97 -1.34
CA GLU A 290 6.23 30.83 -1.61
C GLU A 290 7.48 30.33 -0.87
N LYS A 291 8.64 30.35 -1.54
CA LYS A 291 9.94 29.85 -1.02
C LYS A 291 10.00 28.34 -0.70
N ALA A 292 8.98 27.54 -1.06
CA ALA A 292 8.99 26.08 -0.85
C ALA A 292 10.19 25.39 -1.51
N SER A 293 10.60 25.85 -2.70
CA SER A 293 11.78 25.27 -3.40
C SER A 293 13.06 25.51 -2.61
N ALA A 294 13.30 26.73 -2.18
CA ALA A 294 14.49 27.09 -1.39
C ALA A 294 14.51 26.38 -0.03
N LEU A 295 13.34 26.20 0.60
CA LEU A 295 13.26 25.42 1.84
C LEU A 295 13.59 23.95 1.61
N ARG A 296 13.06 23.34 0.52
CA ARG A 296 13.39 21.93 0.18
C ARG A 296 14.89 21.75 -0.09
N GLU A 297 15.53 22.66 -0.82
CA GLU A 297 16.95 22.62 -1.11
C GLU A 297 17.76 22.57 0.21
N LYS A 298 17.51 23.48 1.12
CA LYS A 298 18.15 23.49 2.45
C LYS A 298 17.89 22.23 3.25
N LEU A 299 16.67 21.69 3.21
CA LEU A 299 16.32 20.42 3.86
C LEU A 299 17.05 19.22 3.23
N MET A 300 17.23 19.21 1.91
CA MET A 300 17.95 18.13 1.21
C MET A 300 19.46 18.14 1.53
N GLU A 301 20.05 19.26 1.94
CA GLU A 301 21.44 19.36 2.39
C GLU A 301 21.66 18.79 3.79
N THR A 302 20.63 18.74 4.65
CA THR A 302 20.76 18.25 6.02
C THR A 302 21.20 16.78 6.09
N THR A 303 21.98 16.43 7.10
CA THR A 303 22.54 15.08 7.28
C THR A 303 21.85 14.27 8.37
N ASN A 304 21.07 14.95 9.24
CA ASN A 304 20.36 14.35 10.36
C ASN A 304 19.07 15.12 10.70
N ILE A 305 18.27 14.54 11.60
CA ILE A 305 16.96 15.11 12.01
C ILE A 305 17.11 16.47 12.70
N ASN A 306 18.14 16.66 13.51
CA ASN A 306 18.33 17.91 14.26
C ASN A 306 18.62 19.07 13.31
N GLU A 307 19.45 18.87 12.30
CA GLU A 307 19.68 19.88 11.26
C GLU A 307 18.40 20.22 10.51
N ALA A 308 17.58 19.21 10.14
CA ALA A 308 16.30 19.43 9.48
C ALA A 308 15.35 20.27 10.38
N ARG A 309 15.28 19.98 11.69
CA ARG A 309 14.52 20.79 12.66
C ARG A 309 15.01 22.25 12.75
N ILE A 310 16.33 22.46 12.75
CA ILE A 310 16.90 23.82 12.77
C ILE A 310 16.47 24.59 11.52
N VAL A 311 16.57 23.98 10.35
CA VAL A 311 16.15 24.61 9.08
C VAL A 311 14.66 24.98 9.12
N LEU A 312 13.78 24.07 9.57
CA LEU A 312 12.35 24.31 9.68
C LEU A 312 12.03 25.43 10.67
N ASN A 313 12.68 25.45 11.84
CA ASN A 313 12.45 26.48 12.86
C ASN A 313 12.90 27.87 12.41
N LYS A 314 14.00 27.96 11.65
CA LYS A 314 14.42 29.24 11.06
C LYS A 314 13.40 29.73 10.03
N PHE A 315 12.85 28.86 9.19
CA PHE A 315 11.85 29.24 8.20
C PHE A 315 10.52 29.70 8.82
N THR A 316 10.08 29.07 9.89
CA THR A 316 8.80 29.44 10.56
C THR A 316 8.87 30.72 11.37
N ARG A 317 10.08 31.27 11.63
CA ARG A 317 10.29 32.53 12.36
C ARG A 317 10.56 33.74 11.44
N ALA A 318 10.83 33.48 10.16
CA ALA A 318 11.07 34.50 9.13
C ALA A 318 9.77 34.82 8.37
#